data_1c64140ec2adf9f7d39efa71031ca010
#
_entry.id   1c64140ec2adf9f7d39efa71031ca010
#
_cell.length_a   1.000
_cell.length_b   1.000
_cell.length_c   1.000
_cell.angle_alpha   90.00
_cell.angle_beta   90.00
_cell.angle_gamma   90.00
#
_symmetry.space_group_name_H-M   'P 1'
#
loop_
_entity.id
_entity.type
_entity.pdbx_description
1 polymer ?
#
loop_
_entity_poly.entity_id
_entity_poly.type
_entity_poly.pdbx_seq_one_letter_code
_entity_poly.pdbx_strand_id
1 'polypeptide(L)'
;MKKILRRSDIPSSYEGSDGADVNDDVRINEPQDALRFETGDSSEPDDAVLASLDDSERVLADADLEYLRVEASADVTQKYLNEIGKHSLLSAEEELALTRRVREGDFSARQEMVERNLRLVVSIARHYMNRGLPLLDLIEEGNLGLMHALGKFDPERGFRFSTYASWWIRQGIERAVLNQGRLVRLPVHLVRDMNAIYRHRRQFVVAHAREPSLEELAILSDKTPEVVEQLLRRNDQVRSLDQPIESGSDQTLGEVVPDEQGGDPHETFASSESVTLLLAWVDMLPERQRQVIERRYGLRGGEPETLEAIAADLQLTRERVRQIQAEALTRLQGIVRGRHLTPDSLL
;
A
#
# COMPACT_ATOMS: atom_id res chain seq x y z
N MET A 1 -20.85 24.49 -25.22
CA MET A 1 -21.58 24.72 -23.96
C MET A 1 -21.95 23.36 -23.38
N LYS A 2 -21.12 22.82 -22.49
CA LYS A 2 -21.40 21.54 -21.77
C LYS A 2 -22.32 21.87 -20.60
N LYS A 3 -23.51 21.29 -20.58
CA LYS A 3 -24.48 21.38 -19.50
C LYS A 3 -23.92 20.69 -18.26
N ILE A 4 -23.59 21.42 -17.23
CA ILE A 4 -23.20 20.89 -15.93
C ILE A 4 -24.46 20.32 -15.29
N LEU A 5 -24.57 19.01 -15.22
CA LEU A 5 -25.61 18.31 -14.49
C LEU A 5 -25.48 18.62 -12.99
N ARG A 6 -26.51 19.15 -12.38
CA ARG A 6 -26.56 19.39 -10.93
C ARG A 6 -26.90 18.07 -10.22
N ARG A 7 -26.50 17.95 -8.98
CA ARG A 7 -26.75 16.81 -8.08
C ARG A 7 -28.22 16.30 -8.04
N SER A 8 -29.17 17.12 -8.52
CA SER A 8 -30.61 16.86 -8.59
C SER A 8 -31.10 16.23 -9.90
N ASP A 9 -30.22 16.03 -10.90
CA ASP A 9 -30.64 15.73 -12.28
C ASP A 9 -30.38 14.26 -12.70
N ILE A 10 -30.17 13.36 -11.75
CA ILE A 10 -29.92 11.93 -12.03
C ILE A 10 -31.29 11.23 -12.18
N PRO A 11 -31.66 10.72 -13.38
CA PRO A 11 -32.93 10.06 -13.60
C PRO A 11 -33.00 8.68 -12.94
N SER A 12 -34.16 8.35 -12.36
CA SER A 12 -34.46 7.15 -11.59
C SER A 12 -34.93 5.93 -12.41
N SER A 13 -34.59 5.83 -13.70
CA SER A 13 -35.11 4.74 -14.52
C SER A 13 -34.07 4.17 -15.49
N TYR A 14 -33.54 2.98 -15.16
CA TYR A 14 -33.16 1.95 -16.12
C TYR A 14 -33.27 0.57 -15.43
N GLU A 15 -34.22 -0.23 -15.87
CA GLU A 15 -34.34 -1.67 -15.57
C GLU A 15 -33.46 -2.47 -16.56
N GLY A 16 -32.76 -3.51 -16.09
CA GLY A 16 -32.16 -4.50 -17.00
C GLY A 16 -31.04 -5.32 -16.40
N SER A 17 -31.39 -6.45 -15.84
CA SER A 17 -30.80 -7.82 -15.82
C SER A 17 -29.29 -8.01 -15.99
N ASP A 18 -28.65 -8.68 -15.12
CA ASP A 18 -28.17 -10.05 -15.06
C ASP A 18 -27.14 -10.22 -13.94
N GLY A 19 -27.31 -11.30 -13.19
CA GLY A 19 -26.53 -11.63 -12.01
C GLY A 19 -25.12 -12.10 -12.35
N ALA A 20 -24.19 -11.67 -11.53
CA ALA A 20 -22.93 -12.35 -11.29
C ALA A 20 -22.65 -12.30 -9.79
N ASP A 21 -22.39 -13.46 -9.22
CA ASP A 21 -22.03 -13.70 -7.83
C ASP A 21 -20.91 -12.75 -7.38
N VAL A 22 -21.24 -11.85 -6.46
CA VAL A 22 -20.28 -11.10 -5.67
C VAL A 22 -20.52 -11.46 -4.21
N ASN A 23 -20.07 -12.62 -3.83
CA ASN A 23 -19.85 -13.00 -2.44
C ASN A 23 -18.37 -12.76 -2.13
N ASP A 24 -18.09 -11.65 -1.51
CA ASP A 24 -17.13 -11.41 -0.42
C ASP A 24 -17.15 -9.92 -0.06
N ASP A 25 -18.35 -9.43 0.25
CA ASP A 25 -18.48 -8.13 0.90
C ASP A 25 -17.99 -8.24 2.35
N VAL A 26 -16.73 -7.86 2.55
CA VAL A 26 -16.24 -7.44 3.85
C VAL A 26 -17.21 -6.38 4.38
N ARG A 27 -18.08 -6.78 5.30
CA ARG A 27 -18.99 -5.89 6.02
C ARG A 27 -18.14 -4.93 6.86
N ILE A 28 -17.72 -3.84 6.26
CA ILE A 28 -17.13 -2.72 6.98
C ILE A 28 -18.32 -2.03 7.67
N ASN A 29 -18.63 -2.45 8.90
CA ASN A 29 -19.47 -1.67 9.81
C ASN A 29 -18.65 -0.43 10.18
N GLU A 30 -18.76 0.64 9.41
CA GLU A 30 -18.23 1.94 9.83
C GLU A 30 -19.18 2.50 10.88
N PRO A 31 -18.70 2.81 12.11
CA PRO A 31 -19.43 3.68 13.00
C PRO A 31 -19.65 5.02 12.27
N GLN A 32 -20.82 5.61 12.37
CA GLN A 32 -21.19 6.89 11.74
C GLN A 32 -20.26 8.04 12.13
N ASP A 33 -19.42 7.86 13.15
CA ASP A 33 -18.46 8.82 13.70
C ASP A 33 -17.10 8.87 12.98
N ALA A 34 -16.77 7.92 12.08
CA ALA A 34 -15.52 7.93 11.29
C ALA A 34 -15.36 9.20 10.43
N LEU A 35 -16.43 9.97 10.24
CA LEU A 35 -16.45 11.21 9.45
C LEU A 35 -15.75 12.41 10.12
N ARG A 36 -15.53 12.37 11.44
CA ARG A 36 -14.97 13.50 12.19
C ARG A 36 -13.45 13.49 12.34
N PHE A 37 -12.80 12.35 12.06
CA PHE A 37 -11.35 12.17 12.24
C PHE A 37 -10.52 12.39 10.96
N GLU A 38 -11.07 13.12 9.98
CA GLU A 38 -10.44 13.35 8.68
C GLU A 38 -9.24 14.30 8.69
N THR A 39 -9.00 15.01 9.78
CA THR A 39 -7.82 15.85 9.90
C THR A 39 -6.71 15.04 10.55
N GLY A 40 -5.64 14.74 9.80
CA GLY A 40 -4.43 14.07 10.32
C GLY A 40 -3.66 14.89 11.36
N ASP A 41 -4.36 15.71 12.10
CA ASP A 41 -3.87 16.53 13.19
C ASP A 41 -3.92 15.71 14.47
N SER A 42 -2.76 15.51 15.09
CA SER A 42 -2.59 14.90 16.41
C SER A 42 -2.98 15.88 17.54
N SER A 43 -3.88 16.83 17.26
CA SER A 43 -4.43 17.76 18.25
C SER A 43 -5.33 17.02 19.23
N GLU A 44 -5.30 17.46 20.48
CA GLU A 44 -6.18 16.94 21.52
C GLU A 44 -7.64 17.20 21.16
N PRO A 45 -8.56 16.26 21.47
CA PRO A 45 -9.97 16.48 21.22
C PRO A 45 -10.50 17.64 22.07
N ASP A 46 -11.21 18.56 21.43
CA ASP A 46 -11.89 19.64 22.13
C ASP A 46 -13.02 19.10 23.02
N ASP A 47 -13.37 19.80 24.09
CA ASP A 47 -14.45 19.42 25.00
C ASP A 47 -15.80 19.24 24.29
N ALA A 48 -16.03 19.97 23.18
CA ALA A 48 -17.21 19.79 22.34
C ALA A 48 -17.22 18.44 21.60
N VAL A 49 -16.05 17.96 21.19
CA VAL A 49 -15.87 16.63 20.57
C VAL A 49 -16.09 15.55 21.63
N LEU A 50 -15.49 15.70 22.80
CA LEU A 50 -15.66 14.77 23.93
C LEU A 50 -17.11 14.66 24.37
N ALA A 51 -17.83 15.78 24.46
CA ALA A 51 -19.25 15.81 24.81
C ALA A 51 -20.17 15.18 23.74
N SER A 52 -19.72 15.09 22.48
CA SER A 52 -20.47 14.47 21.37
C SER A 52 -20.18 12.99 21.20
N LEU A 53 -19.15 12.46 21.85
CA LEU A 53 -18.87 11.02 21.86
C LEU A 53 -19.92 10.36 22.75
N ASP A 54 -20.79 9.59 22.14
CA ASP A 54 -21.79 8.82 22.84
C ASP A 54 -21.08 7.75 23.70
N ASP A 55 -21.57 7.53 24.93
CA ASP A 55 -21.13 6.45 25.84
C ASP A 55 -21.44 5.03 25.28
N SER A 56 -21.84 4.94 24.02
CA SER A 56 -22.20 3.71 23.32
C SER A 56 -21.05 2.74 23.08
N GLU A 57 -19.78 3.19 23.15
CA GLU A 57 -18.62 2.30 23.19
C GLU A 57 -18.48 1.66 24.58
N ARG A 58 -19.43 0.77 24.89
CA ARG A 58 -19.40 0.02 26.15
C ARG A 58 -18.15 -0.83 26.21
N VAL A 59 -17.43 -0.72 27.31
CA VAL A 59 -16.41 -1.71 27.66
C VAL A 59 -17.02 -3.09 27.52
N LEU A 60 -16.33 -4.01 26.84
CA LEU A 60 -16.81 -5.37 26.62
C LEU A 60 -17.40 -5.98 27.90
N ALA A 61 -18.65 -6.38 27.85
CA ALA A 61 -19.24 -7.20 28.89
C ALA A 61 -18.56 -8.58 28.94
N ASP A 62 -18.68 -9.28 30.07
CA ASP A 62 -18.06 -10.60 30.23
C ASP A 62 -18.55 -11.60 29.15
N ALA A 63 -19.82 -11.47 28.73
CA ALA A 63 -20.39 -12.28 27.66
C ALA A 63 -19.71 -12.04 26.28
N ASP A 64 -19.35 -10.80 25.98
CA ASP A 64 -18.67 -10.46 24.73
C ASP A 64 -17.22 -10.98 24.70
N LEU A 65 -16.54 -10.97 25.85
CA LEU A 65 -15.22 -11.58 26.00
C LEU A 65 -15.28 -13.09 25.83
N GLU A 66 -16.31 -13.76 26.33
CA GLU A 66 -16.52 -15.19 26.17
C GLU A 66 -16.73 -15.55 24.70
N TYR A 67 -17.53 -14.76 23.96
CA TYR A 67 -17.72 -14.95 22.53
C TYR A 67 -16.40 -14.83 21.75
N LEU A 68 -15.59 -13.81 22.03
CA LEU A 68 -14.28 -13.63 21.40
C LEU A 68 -13.29 -14.76 21.74
N ARG A 69 -13.37 -15.31 22.94
CA ARG A 69 -12.55 -16.47 23.35
C ARG A 69 -12.86 -17.73 22.55
N VAL A 70 -14.13 -17.93 22.20
CA VAL A 70 -14.58 -19.06 21.37
C VAL A 70 -14.14 -18.86 19.91
N GLU A 71 -14.23 -17.63 19.41
CA GLU A 71 -13.91 -17.30 18.02
C GLU A 71 -12.37 -17.22 17.79
N ALA A 72 -11.58 -16.95 18.83
CA ALA A 72 -10.12 -16.87 18.73
C ALA A 72 -9.52 -18.27 18.55
N SER A 73 -9.16 -18.60 17.31
CA SER A 73 -8.54 -19.87 16.95
C SER A 73 -7.07 -20.00 17.40
N ALA A 74 -6.43 -18.89 17.78
CA ALA A 74 -5.03 -18.87 18.22
C ALA A 74 -4.92 -18.93 19.74
N ASP A 75 -4.16 -19.88 20.27
CA ASP A 75 -3.91 -20.09 21.70
C ASP A 75 -3.42 -18.81 22.43
N VAL A 76 -2.58 -18.02 21.75
CA VAL A 76 -2.03 -16.77 22.29
C VAL A 76 -3.13 -15.70 22.47
N THR A 77 -4.02 -15.52 21.50
CA THR A 77 -5.13 -14.55 21.58
C THR A 77 -6.08 -14.92 22.71
N GLN A 78 -6.40 -16.21 22.85
CA GLN A 78 -7.28 -16.71 23.89
C GLN A 78 -6.65 -16.52 25.28
N LYS A 79 -5.34 -16.75 25.41
CA LYS A 79 -4.61 -16.52 26.65
C LYS A 79 -4.65 -15.05 27.07
N TYR A 80 -4.39 -14.13 26.14
CA TYR A 80 -4.47 -12.69 26.37
C TYR A 80 -5.87 -12.25 26.83
N LEU A 81 -6.93 -12.67 26.12
CA LEU A 81 -8.31 -12.35 26.48
C LEU A 81 -8.70 -12.92 27.87
N ASN A 82 -8.16 -14.08 28.26
CA ASN A 82 -8.35 -14.64 29.59
C ASN A 82 -7.64 -13.81 30.69
N GLU A 83 -6.47 -13.26 30.40
CA GLU A 83 -5.72 -12.44 31.36
C GLU A 83 -6.40 -11.10 31.59
N ILE A 84 -6.79 -10.38 30.55
CA ILE A 84 -7.48 -9.07 30.69
C ILE A 84 -8.85 -9.19 31.37
N GLY A 85 -9.54 -10.34 31.23
CA GLY A 85 -10.82 -10.61 31.86
C GLY A 85 -10.77 -10.76 33.38
N LYS A 86 -9.58 -10.93 33.99
CA LYS A 86 -9.41 -11.05 35.45
C LYS A 86 -9.57 -9.70 36.16
N HIS A 87 -9.34 -8.60 35.44
CA HIS A 87 -9.40 -7.26 36.01
C HIS A 87 -10.84 -6.73 36.00
N SER A 88 -11.34 -6.36 37.17
CA SER A 88 -12.66 -5.73 37.31
C SER A 88 -12.68 -4.33 36.73
N LEU A 89 -13.83 -3.89 36.25
CA LEU A 89 -14.03 -2.52 35.78
C LEU A 89 -13.93 -1.52 36.93
N LEU A 90 -13.40 -0.32 36.65
CA LEU A 90 -13.30 0.76 37.63
C LEU A 90 -14.64 1.50 37.78
N SER A 91 -15.01 1.80 39.01
CA SER A 91 -16.03 2.79 39.31
C SER A 91 -15.51 4.22 39.05
N ALA A 92 -16.40 5.20 38.90
CA ALA A 92 -16.00 6.57 38.64
C ALA A 92 -15.13 7.18 39.78
N GLU A 93 -15.37 6.76 41.03
CA GLU A 93 -14.60 7.22 42.19
C GLU A 93 -13.21 6.60 42.22
N GLU A 94 -13.08 5.32 41.94
CA GLU A 94 -11.79 4.62 41.83
C GLU A 94 -10.94 5.15 40.68
N GLU A 95 -11.58 5.40 39.51
CA GLU A 95 -10.94 5.99 38.31
C GLU A 95 -10.34 7.35 38.65
N LEU A 96 -11.10 8.22 39.34
CA LEU A 96 -10.63 9.54 39.77
C LEU A 96 -9.46 9.44 40.74
N ALA A 97 -9.56 8.55 41.74
CA ALA A 97 -8.51 8.34 42.72
C ALA A 97 -7.21 7.83 42.09
N LEU A 98 -7.32 6.81 41.20
CA LEU A 98 -6.16 6.26 40.47
C LEU A 98 -5.53 7.31 39.55
N THR A 99 -6.33 8.07 38.81
CA THR A 99 -5.81 9.08 37.88
C THR A 99 -5.06 10.19 38.60
N ARG A 100 -5.50 10.63 39.79
CA ARG A 100 -4.77 11.58 40.59
C ARG A 100 -3.41 11.06 41.04
N ARG A 101 -3.31 9.79 41.46
CA ARG A 101 -2.04 9.14 41.79
C ARG A 101 -1.13 9.02 40.58
N VAL A 102 -1.69 8.73 39.40
CA VAL A 102 -0.93 8.71 38.12
C VAL A 102 -0.30 10.08 37.84
N ARG A 103 -1.01 11.20 38.07
CA ARG A 103 -0.45 12.55 37.91
C ARG A 103 0.67 12.86 38.91
N GLU A 104 0.63 12.28 40.09
CA GLU A 104 1.70 12.36 41.10
C GLU A 104 2.93 11.51 40.74
N GLY A 105 2.85 10.71 39.66
CA GLY A 105 3.96 9.90 39.16
C GLY A 105 4.00 8.49 39.74
N ASP A 106 2.93 8.01 40.38
CA ASP A 106 2.84 6.64 40.89
C ASP A 106 2.76 5.63 39.77
N PHE A 107 3.85 4.87 39.59
CA PHE A 107 3.97 3.84 38.55
C PHE A 107 2.96 2.70 38.74
N SER A 108 2.71 2.28 40.00
CA SER A 108 1.76 1.21 40.30
C SER A 108 0.33 1.60 39.93
N ALA A 109 -0.08 2.84 40.22
CA ALA A 109 -1.38 3.37 39.81
C ALA A 109 -1.51 3.48 38.32
N ARG A 110 -0.43 3.85 37.59
CA ARG A 110 -0.40 3.88 36.14
C ARG A 110 -0.59 2.48 35.55
N GLN A 111 0.10 1.49 36.06
CA GLN A 111 -0.03 0.10 35.61
C GLN A 111 -1.46 -0.42 35.83
N GLU A 112 -2.00 -0.23 37.03
CA GLU A 112 -3.36 -0.63 37.36
C GLU A 112 -4.40 0.05 36.45
N MET A 113 -4.23 1.35 36.18
CA MET A 113 -5.12 2.09 35.28
C MET A 113 -5.10 1.55 33.86
N VAL A 114 -3.94 1.16 33.33
CA VAL A 114 -3.82 0.55 32.00
C VAL A 114 -4.50 -0.84 32.01
N GLU A 115 -4.13 -1.72 32.94
CA GLU A 115 -4.62 -3.10 32.99
C GLU A 115 -6.15 -3.18 33.06
N ARG A 116 -6.79 -2.29 33.84
CA ARG A 116 -8.25 -2.26 33.99
C ARG A 116 -8.98 -1.67 32.77
N ASN A 117 -8.26 -0.99 31.85
CA ASN A 117 -8.81 -0.42 30.61
C ASN A 117 -8.45 -1.19 29.35
N LEU A 118 -7.70 -2.30 29.41
CA LEU A 118 -7.38 -3.13 28.25
C LEU A 118 -8.65 -3.68 27.54
N ARG A 119 -9.70 -3.96 28.28
CA ARG A 119 -11.00 -4.42 27.74
C ARG A 119 -11.62 -3.38 26.80
N LEU A 120 -11.47 -2.08 27.10
CA LEU A 120 -11.91 -0.99 26.22
C LEU A 120 -11.14 -1.00 24.89
N VAL A 121 -9.84 -1.24 24.94
CA VAL A 121 -9.01 -1.34 23.72
C VAL A 121 -9.50 -2.47 22.83
N VAL A 122 -9.75 -3.65 23.39
CA VAL A 122 -10.25 -4.82 22.62
C VAL A 122 -11.62 -4.54 22.02
N SER A 123 -12.50 -3.85 22.76
CA SER A 123 -13.83 -3.45 22.25
C SER A 123 -13.70 -2.61 20.98
N ILE A 124 -12.82 -1.62 21.00
CA ILE A 124 -12.61 -0.72 19.86
C ILE A 124 -11.88 -1.46 18.72
N ALA A 125 -10.79 -2.20 19.02
CA ALA A 125 -9.99 -2.92 18.04
C ALA A 125 -10.81 -3.92 17.20
N ARG A 126 -11.81 -4.58 17.82
CA ARG A 126 -12.70 -5.52 17.14
C ARG A 126 -13.45 -4.92 15.94
N HIS A 127 -13.80 -3.63 15.99
CA HIS A 127 -14.47 -2.95 14.87
C HIS A 127 -13.56 -2.69 13.65
N TYR A 128 -12.24 -2.88 13.84
CA TYR A 128 -11.25 -2.70 12.79
C TYR A 128 -10.67 -4.02 12.25
N MET A 129 -11.23 -5.17 12.68
CA MET A 129 -10.87 -6.49 12.14
C MET A 129 -11.10 -6.54 10.62
N ASN A 130 -10.35 -7.40 9.94
CA ASN A 130 -10.42 -7.61 8.48
C ASN A 130 -10.04 -6.38 7.63
N ARG A 131 -9.30 -5.44 8.20
CA ARG A 131 -8.78 -4.27 7.47
C ARG A 131 -7.28 -4.36 7.14
N GLY A 132 -6.74 -5.59 7.07
CA GLY A 132 -5.36 -5.88 6.69
C GLY A 132 -4.38 -6.02 7.85
N LEU A 133 -4.84 -5.87 9.11
CA LEU A 133 -4.05 -6.14 10.31
C LEU A 133 -4.74 -7.22 11.17
N PRO A 134 -3.96 -8.14 11.77
CA PRO A 134 -4.46 -9.11 12.73
C PRO A 134 -4.95 -8.43 14.02
N LEU A 135 -5.89 -9.07 14.73
CA LEU A 135 -6.50 -8.50 15.94
C LEU A 135 -5.47 -8.13 17.01
N LEU A 136 -4.46 -8.95 17.24
CA LEU A 136 -3.44 -8.66 18.25
C LEU A 136 -2.65 -7.39 17.92
N ASP A 137 -2.29 -7.17 16.65
CA ASP A 137 -1.58 -5.95 16.23
C ASP A 137 -2.46 -4.70 16.40
N LEU A 138 -3.77 -4.81 16.10
CA LEU A 138 -4.74 -3.74 16.35
C LEU A 138 -4.85 -3.41 17.84
N ILE A 139 -4.81 -4.43 18.71
CA ILE A 139 -4.83 -4.26 20.16
C ILE A 139 -3.56 -3.54 20.63
N GLU A 140 -2.38 -3.95 20.14
CA GLU A 140 -1.13 -3.31 20.56
C GLU A 140 -1.05 -1.84 20.14
N GLU A 141 -1.47 -1.50 18.92
CA GLU A 141 -1.57 -0.10 18.48
C GLU A 141 -2.62 0.69 19.29
N GLY A 142 -3.72 0.03 19.66
CA GLY A 142 -4.71 0.62 20.57
C GLY A 142 -4.16 0.81 22.00
N ASN A 143 -3.35 -0.11 22.50
CA ASN A 143 -2.68 0.00 23.80
C ASN A 143 -1.71 1.19 23.82
N LEU A 144 -0.99 1.45 22.72
CA LEU A 144 -0.16 2.66 22.58
C LEU A 144 -1.03 3.93 22.66
N GLY A 145 -2.20 3.93 22.03
CA GLY A 145 -3.18 5.01 22.13
C GLY A 145 -3.68 5.20 23.56
N LEU A 146 -4.01 4.12 24.28
CA LEU A 146 -4.43 4.15 25.68
C LEU A 146 -3.36 4.75 26.60
N MET A 147 -2.10 4.34 26.44
CA MET A 147 -0.98 4.86 27.21
C MET A 147 -0.75 6.35 26.94
N HIS A 148 -0.92 6.79 25.69
CA HIS A 148 -0.86 8.20 25.33
C HIS A 148 -1.98 9.02 25.98
N ALA A 149 -3.21 8.49 25.93
CA ALA A 149 -4.36 9.11 26.58
C ALA A 149 -4.12 9.29 28.08
N LEU A 150 -3.62 8.26 28.78
CA LEU A 150 -3.37 8.30 30.21
C LEU A 150 -2.34 9.38 30.60
N GLY A 151 -1.33 9.60 29.74
CA GLY A 151 -0.33 10.65 29.97
C GLY A 151 -0.84 12.08 29.84
N LYS A 152 -1.98 12.27 29.15
CA LYS A 152 -2.56 13.59 28.87
C LYS A 152 -3.89 13.86 29.58
N PHE A 153 -4.51 12.84 30.14
CA PHE A 153 -5.84 12.95 30.75
C PHE A 153 -5.86 13.86 31.97
N ASP A 154 -6.83 14.77 32.02
CA ASP A 154 -7.10 15.62 33.15
C ASP A 154 -8.42 15.23 33.86
N PRO A 155 -8.34 14.64 35.07
CA PRO A 155 -9.53 14.17 35.79
C PRO A 155 -10.45 15.32 36.27
N GLU A 156 -9.93 16.55 36.34
CA GLU A 156 -10.70 17.70 36.86
C GLU A 156 -11.67 18.28 35.81
N ARG A 157 -11.59 17.84 34.54
CA ARG A 157 -12.52 18.23 33.45
C ARG A 157 -13.92 17.60 33.57
N GLY A 158 -14.14 16.63 34.47
CA GLY A 158 -15.43 16.01 34.73
C GLY A 158 -15.87 14.94 33.72
N PHE A 159 -15.03 14.61 32.73
CA PHE A 159 -15.29 13.50 31.79
C PHE A 159 -14.74 12.19 32.34
N ARG A 160 -15.36 11.06 31.93
CA ARG A 160 -14.83 9.72 32.17
C ARG A 160 -13.55 9.50 31.35
N PHE A 161 -12.60 8.77 31.92
CA PHE A 161 -11.37 8.41 31.21
C PHE A 161 -11.66 7.62 29.93
N SER A 162 -12.65 6.71 29.97
CA SER A 162 -13.06 5.93 28.80
C SER A 162 -13.42 6.81 27.60
N THR A 163 -14.16 7.91 27.79
CA THR A 163 -14.54 8.85 26.72
C THR A 163 -13.32 9.48 26.07
N TYR A 164 -12.35 9.94 26.85
CA TYR A 164 -11.12 10.52 26.35
C TYR A 164 -10.19 9.48 25.70
N ALA A 165 -10.04 8.33 26.35
CA ALA A 165 -9.19 7.23 25.87
C ALA A 165 -9.69 6.64 24.56
N SER A 166 -11.00 6.48 24.36
CA SER A 166 -11.60 5.96 23.13
C SER A 166 -11.16 6.74 21.90
N TRP A 167 -11.02 8.05 22.01
CA TRP A 167 -10.52 8.89 20.90
C TRP A 167 -9.07 8.54 20.51
N TRP A 168 -8.16 8.46 21.51
CA TRP A 168 -6.76 8.16 21.27
C TRP A 168 -6.52 6.72 20.84
N ILE A 169 -7.29 5.76 21.38
CA ILE A 169 -7.24 4.36 20.96
C ILE A 169 -7.65 4.25 19.49
N ARG A 170 -8.77 4.87 19.11
CA ARG A 170 -9.26 4.89 17.73
C ARG A 170 -8.24 5.52 16.79
N GLN A 171 -7.70 6.68 17.14
CA GLN A 171 -6.66 7.37 16.40
C GLN A 171 -5.40 6.51 16.19
N GLY A 172 -4.96 5.77 17.22
CA GLY A 172 -3.82 4.86 17.14
C GLY A 172 -4.09 3.74 16.14
N ILE A 173 -5.23 3.07 16.28
CA ILE A 173 -5.62 1.95 15.42
C ILE A 173 -5.80 2.40 13.97
N GLU A 174 -6.51 3.50 13.72
CA GLU A 174 -6.70 4.02 12.35
C GLU A 174 -5.39 4.40 11.68
N ARG A 175 -4.49 5.04 12.41
CA ARG A 175 -3.16 5.36 11.92
C ARG A 175 -2.37 4.11 11.57
N ALA A 176 -2.45 3.06 12.38
CA ALA A 176 -1.80 1.77 12.10
C ALA A 176 -2.39 1.10 10.85
N VAL A 177 -3.72 1.03 10.73
CA VAL A 177 -4.40 0.48 9.54
C VAL A 177 -4.00 1.22 8.26
N LEU A 178 -3.93 2.56 8.29
CA LEU A 178 -3.51 3.36 7.15
C LEU A 178 -2.05 3.14 6.75
N ASN A 179 -1.17 2.87 7.73
CA ASN A 179 0.26 2.73 7.50
C ASN A 179 0.72 1.30 7.20
N GLN A 180 0.08 0.31 7.82
CA GLN A 180 0.54 -1.09 7.86
C GLN A 180 -0.48 -2.06 7.27
N GLY A 181 -1.76 -1.66 7.10
CA GLY A 181 -2.83 -2.54 6.64
C GLY A 181 -2.72 -2.99 5.18
N ARG A 182 -1.74 -2.48 4.42
CA ARG A 182 -1.50 -2.85 3.02
C ARG A 182 -0.06 -3.29 2.82
N LEU A 183 0.16 -4.34 2.03
CA LEU A 183 1.49 -4.83 1.68
C LEU A 183 2.31 -3.74 0.96
N VAL A 184 1.69 -3.05 0.00
CA VAL A 184 2.27 -1.86 -0.64
C VAL A 184 1.64 -0.64 0.02
N ARG A 185 2.43 0.08 0.82
CA ARG A 185 1.97 1.28 1.53
C ARG A 185 1.55 2.37 0.55
N LEU A 186 0.34 2.89 0.73
CA LEU A 186 -0.17 4.05 -0.01
C LEU A 186 -0.09 5.33 0.85
N PRO A 187 0.10 6.50 0.23
CA PRO A 187 -0.04 7.78 0.91
C PRO A 187 -1.45 7.96 1.50
N VAL A 188 -1.53 8.56 2.69
CA VAL A 188 -2.79 8.69 3.45
C VAL A 188 -3.89 9.40 2.67
N HIS A 189 -3.55 10.46 1.90
CA HIS A 189 -4.53 11.18 1.09
C HIS A 189 -5.19 10.30 0.02
N LEU A 190 -4.43 9.38 -0.61
CA LEU A 190 -5.01 8.44 -1.59
C LEU A 190 -5.97 7.46 -0.93
N VAL A 191 -5.61 6.93 0.25
CA VAL A 191 -6.48 6.01 0.99
C VAL A 191 -7.77 6.72 1.42
N ARG A 192 -7.70 7.97 1.87
CA ARG A 192 -8.87 8.79 2.21
C ARG A 192 -9.76 9.02 1.00
N ASP A 193 -9.17 9.39 -0.14
CA ASP A 193 -9.90 9.57 -1.40
C ASP A 193 -10.62 8.29 -1.84
N MET A 194 -9.93 7.15 -1.74
CA MET A 194 -10.53 5.84 -2.04
C MET A 194 -11.69 5.52 -1.10
N ASN A 195 -11.51 5.71 0.21
CA ASN A 195 -12.57 5.47 1.20
C ASN A 195 -13.79 6.39 0.94
N ALA A 196 -13.57 7.64 0.57
CA ALA A 196 -14.65 8.56 0.20
C ALA A 196 -15.42 8.06 -1.04
N ILE A 197 -14.73 7.57 -2.08
CA ILE A 197 -15.35 6.99 -3.28
C ILE A 197 -16.18 5.76 -2.92
N TYR A 198 -15.65 4.83 -2.09
CA TYR A 198 -16.38 3.64 -1.65
C TYR A 198 -17.61 4.00 -0.82
N ARG A 199 -17.53 5.01 0.03
CA ARG A 199 -18.67 5.52 0.80
C ARG A 199 -19.77 6.07 -0.13
N HIS A 200 -19.40 6.89 -1.10
CA HIS A 200 -20.34 7.41 -2.10
C HIS A 200 -20.97 6.29 -2.94
N ARG A 201 -20.17 5.30 -3.36
CA ARG A 201 -20.66 4.11 -4.06
C ARG A 201 -21.70 3.36 -3.23
N ARG A 202 -21.41 3.07 -1.95
CA ARG A 202 -22.35 2.39 -1.05
C ARG A 202 -23.64 3.19 -0.84
N GLN A 203 -23.54 4.50 -0.59
CA GLN A 203 -24.71 5.36 -0.42
C GLN A 203 -25.58 5.37 -1.70
N PHE A 204 -24.96 5.40 -2.87
CA PHE A 204 -25.65 5.36 -4.14
C PHE A 204 -26.37 4.02 -4.36
N VAL A 205 -25.72 2.89 -4.09
CA VAL A 205 -26.32 1.55 -4.21
C VAL A 205 -27.52 1.42 -3.28
N VAL A 206 -27.42 1.88 -2.04
CA VAL A 206 -28.55 1.85 -1.09
C VAL A 206 -29.72 2.72 -1.56
N ALA A 207 -29.45 3.89 -2.15
CA ALA A 207 -30.49 4.81 -2.61
C ALA A 207 -31.15 4.40 -3.93
N HIS A 208 -30.40 3.76 -4.84
CA HIS A 208 -30.84 3.50 -6.22
C HIS A 208 -30.93 2.01 -6.57
N ALA A 209 -30.53 1.11 -5.67
CA ALA A 209 -30.50 -0.36 -5.88
C ALA A 209 -29.71 -0.79 -7.15
N ARG A 210 -28.73 0.01 -7.60
CA ARG A 210 -27.83 -0.27 -8.72
C ARG A 210 -26.42 0.28 -8.48
N GLU A 211 -25.43 -0.26 -9.17
CA GLU A 211 -24.07 0.29 -9.16
C GLU A 211 -24.01 1.65 -9.90
N PRO A 212 -23.25 2.63 -9.36
CA PRO A 212 -23.01 3.88 -10.02
C PRO A 212 -22.01 3.73 -11.18
N SER A 213 -22.19 4.50 -12.26
CA SER A 213 -21.18 4.62 -13.33
C SER A 213 -19.96 5.41 -12.84
N LEU A 214 -18.84 5.30 -13.58
CA LEU A 214 -17.63 6.10 -13.29
C LEU A 214 -17.90 7.61 -13.31
N GLU A 215 -18.76 8.06 -14.23
CA GLU A 215 -19.16 9.48 -14.35
C GLU A 215 -19.98 9.93 -13.13
N GLU A 216 -20.91 9.08 -12.66
CA GLU A 216 -21.71 9.35 -11.47
C GLU A 216 -20.85 9.41 -10.21
N LEU A 217 -19.90 8.48 -10.05
CA LEU A 217 -18.92 8.50 -8.95
C LEU A 217 -18.04 9.76 -9.00
N ALA A 218 -17.62 10.18 -10.19
CA ALA A 218 -16.83 11.37 -10.39
C ALA A 218 -17.58 12.63 -9.91
N ILE A 219 -18.87 12.74 -10.26
CA ILE A 219 -19.74 13.85 -9.81
C ILE A 219 -19.93 13.81 -8.29
N LEU A 220 -20.18 12.62 -7.71
CA LEU A 220 -20.42 12.48 -6.28
C LEU A 220 -19.17 12.75 -5.43
N SER A 221 -17.97 12.42 -5.95
CA SER A 221 -16.69 12.60 -5.25
C SER A 221 -15.98 13.90 -5.60
N ASP A 222 -16.58 14.76 -6.47
CA ASP A 222 -15.99 16.01 -6.96
C ASP A 222 -14.58 15.82 -7.57
N LYS A 223 -14.44 14.74 -8.36
CA LYS A 223 -13.19 14.35 -9.03
C LYS A 223 -13.44 14.11 -10.52
N THR A 224 -12.36 14.04 -11.31
CA THR A 224 -12.49 13.66 -12.72
C THR A 224 -12.64 12.15 -12.87
N PRO A 225 -13.36 11.65 -13.91
CA PRO A 225 -13.52 10.20 -14.11
C PRO A 225 -12.20 9.44 -14.21
N GLU A 226 -11.16 10.03 -14.82
CA GLU A 226 -9.84 9.44 -14.95
C GLU A 226 -9.17 9.22 -13.59
N VAL A 227 -9.33 10.20 -12.67
CA VAL A 227 -8.79 10.10 -11.30
C VAL A 227 -9.53 9.02 -10.51
N VAL A 228 -10.86 8.94 -10.64
CA VAL A 228 -11.67 7.91 -9.99
C VAL A 228 -11.25 6.52 -10.49
N GLU A 229 -11.10 6.34 -11.80
CA GLU A 229 -10.64 5.07 -12.39
C GLU A 229 -9.24 4.68 -11.87
N GLN A 230 -8.28 5.61 -11.85
CA GLN A 230 -6.95 5.36 -11.32
C GLN A 230 -6.96 4.96 -9.84
N LEU A 231 -7.80 5.60 -9.02
CA LEU A 231 -7.94 5.27 -7.61
C LEU A 231 -8.54 3.88 -7.39
N LEU A 232 -9.54 3.51 -8.19
CA LEU A 232 -10.14 2.17 -8.13
C LEU A 232 -9.14 1.08 -8.54
N ARG A 233 -8.38 1.28 -9.63
CA ARG A 233 -7.32 0.34 -10.07
C ARG A 233 -6.22 0.15 -9.01
N ARG A 234 -5.88 1.19 -8.24
CA ARG A 234 -4.88 1.08 -7.15
C ARG A 234 -5.35 0.28 -5.94
N ASN A 235 -6.63 -0.03 -5.88
CA ASN A 235 -7.20 -0.87 -4.82
C ASN A 235 -7.14 -2.37 -5.15
N ASP A 236 -6.60 -2.75 -6.32
CA ASP A 236 -6.48 -4.16 -6.67
C ASP A 236 -5.70 -4.91 -5.58
N GLN A 237 -6.30 -6.00 -5.12
CA GLN A 237 -5.73 -6.80 -4.05
C GLN A 237 -4.46 -7.49 -4.55
N VAL A 238 -3.40 -7.37 -3.78
CA VAL A 238 -2.17 -8.14 -4.00
C VAL A 238 -2.49 -9.61 -3.72
N ARG A 239 -2.20 -10.49 -4.70
CA ARG A 239 -2.38 -11.93 -4.56
C ARG A 239 -1.04 -12.61 -4.31
N SER A 240 -1.05 -13.71 -3.58
CA SER A 240 0.15 -14.53 -3.39
C SER A 240 0.49 -15.26 -4.69
N LEU A 241 1.77 -15.26 -5.06
CA LEU A 241 2.26 -16.08 -6.18
C LEU A 241 2.20 -17.57 -5.87
N ASP A 242 2.21 -17.96 -4.58
CA ASP A 242 2.10 -19.35 -4.15
C ASP A 242 0.64 -19.84 -4.09
N GLN A 243 -0.33 -18.97 -4.44
CA GLN A 243 -1.74 -19.35 -4.48
C GLN A 243 -1.97 -20.36 -5.61
N PRO A 244 -2.64 -21.51 -5.36
CA PRO A 244 -3.03 -22.44 -6.39
C PRO A 244 -4.01 -21.79 -7.37
N ILE A 245 -3.86 -22.06 -8.68
CA ILE A 245 -4.71 -21.49 -9.74
C ILE A 245 -6.12 -22.04 -9.64
N GLU A 246 -6.25 -23.35 -9.38
CA GLU A 246 -7.52 -24.04 -9.23
C GLU A 246 -7.53 -24.86 -7.95
N SER A 247 -8.71 -25.05 -7.37
CA SER A 247 -8.88 -25.88 -6.19
C SER A 247 -8.52 -27.33 -6.51
N GLY A 248 -7.41 -27.83 -5.93
CA GLY A 248 -6.89 -29.19 -6.16
C GLY A 248 -5.79 -29.29 -7.22
N SER A 249 -5.33 -28.18 -7.77
CA SER A 249 -4.12 -28.13 -8.60
C SER A 249 -2.88 -27.90 -7.73
N ASP A 250 -1.80 -28.63 -8.01
CA ASP A 250 -0.49 -28.37 -7.39
C ASP A 250 0.21 -27.16 -8.03
N GLN A 251 -0.34 -26.63 -9.15
CA GLN A 251 0.24 -25.54 -9.92
C GLN A 251 -0.06 -24.19 -9.26
N THR A 252 0.98 -23.40 -9.04
CA THR A 252 0.89 -22.07 -8.42
C THR A 252 0.78 -20.95 -9.46
N LEU A 253 0.25 -19.79 -9.04
CA LEU A 253 0.18 -18.60 -9.90
C LEU A 253 1.57 -18.17 -10.39
N GLY A 254 2.61 -18.31 -9.53
CA GLY A 254 3.98 -17.94 -9.86
C GLY A 254 4.60 -18.76 -10.99
N GLU A 255 4.14 -20.01 -11.21
CA GLU A 255 4.63 -20.86 -12.31
C GLU A 255 4.07 -20.46 -13.70
N VAL A 256 2.98 -19.70 -13.72
CA VAL A 256 2.30 -19.27 -14.97
C VAL A 256 2.69 -17.86 -15.37
N VAL A 257 3.14 -17.03 -14.42
CA VAL A 257 3.57 -15.65 -14.72
C VAL A 257 4.89 -15.69 -15.50
N PRO A 258 4.92 -15.24 -16.78
CA PRO A 258 6.15 -15.20 -17.56
C PRO A 258 7.11 -14.13 -17.04
N ASP A 259 8.41 -14.36 -17.17
CA ASP A 259 9.44 -13.35 -16.97
C ASP A 259 9.52 -12.46 -18.21
N GLU A 260 8.99 -11.25 -18.15
CA GLU A 260 9.01 -10.28 -19.25
C GLU A 260 10.43 -9.78 -19.59
N GLN A 261 11.39 -9.93 -18.67
CA GLN A 261 12.79 -9.53 -18.88
C GLN A 261 13.68 -10.71 -19.26
N GLY A 262 13.22 -11.92 -19.05
CA GLY A 262 13.87 -13.14 -19.51
C GLY A 262 13.73 -13.25 -21.02
N GLY A 263 14.71 -12.74 -21.76
CA GLY A 263 14.73 -12.83 -23.21
C GLY A 263 14.59 -14.28 -23.70
N ASP A 264 13.95 -14.47 -24.85
CA ASP A 264 13.90 -15.78 -25.49
C ASP A 264 15.33 -16.37 -25.57
N PRO A 265 15.57 -17.60 -25.11
CA PRO A 265 16.87 -18.25 -25.21
C PRO A 265 17.42 -18.24 -26.64
N HIS A 266 16.53 -18.32 -27.65
CA HIS A 266 16.91 -18.23 -29.05
C HIS A 266 17.46 -16.85 -29.43
N GLU A 267 16.79 -15.77 -29.01
CA GLU A 267 17.26 -14.40 -29.25
C GLU A 267 18.54 -14.10 -28.48
N THR A 268 18.65 -14.59 -27.25
CA THR A 268 19.86 -14.43 -26.43
C THR A 268 21.07 -15.16 -27.09
N PHE A 269 20.85 -16.35 -27.60
CA PHE A 269 21.88 -17.11 -28.30
C PHE A 269 22.29 -16.40 -29.60
N ALA A 270 21.32 -15.99 -30.44
CA ALA A 270 21.57 -15.29 -31.70
C ALA A 270 22.35 -13.97 -31.45
N SER A 271 21.95 -13.22 -30.42
CA SER A 271 22.67 -12.01 -30.02
C SER A 271 24.11 -12.29 -29.57
N SER A 272 24.32 -13.35 -28.77
CA SER A 272 25.67 -13.79 -28.35
C SER A 272 26.54 -14.21 -29.50
N GLU A 273 25.98 -14.95 -30.45
CA GLU A 273 26.69 -15.37 -31.69
C GLU A 273 27.07 -14.13 -32.53
N SER A 274 26.12 -13.19 -32.71
CA SER A 274 26.37 -11.94 -33.44
C SER A 274 27.49 -11.12 -32.81
N VAL A 275 27.54 -11.00 -31.49
CA VAL A 275 28.65 -10.32 -30.77
C VAL A 275 29.97 -11.05 -31.01
N THR A 276 29.98 -12.36 -30.94
CA THR A 276 31.20 -13.18 -31.17
C THR A 276 31.73 -13.01 -32.60
N LEU A 277 30.85 -13.01 -33.58
CA LEU A 277 31.20 -12.76 -34.99
C LEU A 277 31.74 -11.34 -35.19
N LEU A 278 31.10 -10.35 -34.59
CA LEU A 278 31.55 -8.94 -34.63
C LEU A 278 32.96 -8.79 -34.07
N LEU A 279 33.24 -9.36 -32.91
CA LEU A 279 34.57 -9.33 -32.32
C LEU A 279 35.62 -10.01 -33.24
N ALA A 280 35.29 -11.16 -33.86
CA ALA A 280 36.17 -11.81 -34.79
C ALA A 280 36.45 -10.95 -36.04
N TRP A 281 35.48 -10.16 -36.53
CA TRP A 281 35.70 -9.23 -37.64
C TRP A 281 36.52 -8.01 -37.23
N VAL A 282 36.34 -7.51 -36.02
CA VAL A 282 37.20 -6.43 -35.47
C VAL A 282 38.63 -6.90 -35.37
N ASP A 283 38.88 -8.15 -35.01
CA ASP A 283 40.25 -8.71 -34.96
C ASP A 283 40.94 -8.80 -36.36
N MET A 284 40.17 -8.82 -37.47
CA MET A 284 40.70 -8.77 -38.82
C MET A 284 41.16 -7.36 -39.24
N LEU A 285 40.83 -6.34 -38.49
CA LEU A 285 41.28 -4.95 -38.79
C LEU A 285 42.76 -4.75 -38.44
N PRO A 286 43.46 -3.83 -39.18
CA PRO A 286 44.77 -3.37 -38.76
C PRO A 286 44.77 -2.83 -37.34
N GLU A 287 45.84 -3.05 -36.61
CA GLU A 287 45.98 -2.72 -35.17
C GLU A 287 45.46 -1.34 -34.77
N ARG A 288 45.86 -0.28 -35.54
CA ARG A 288 45.41 1.10 -35.24
C ARG A 288 43.88 1.29 -35.46
N GLN A 289 43.32 0.64 -36.44
CA GLN A 289 41.88 0.70 -36.73
C GLN A 289 41.10 -0.07 -35.64
N ARG A 290 41.60 -1.23 -35.23
CA ARG A 290 41.02 -2.05 -34.16
C ARG A 290 40.98 -1.28 -32.84
N GLN A 291 42.08 -0.71 -32.42
CA GLN A 291 42.16 0.08 -31.18
C GLN A 291 41.16 1.24 -31.16
N VAL A 292 41.02 1.97 -32.28
CA VAL A 292 40.07 3.08 -32.37
C VAL A 292 38.65 2.60 -32.25
N ILE A 293 38.28 1.46 -32.91
CA ILE A 293 36.94 0.91 -32.84
C ILE A 293 36.62 0.33 -31.45
N GLU A 294 37.55 -0.47 -30.89
CA GLU A 294 37.37 -1.06 -29.54
C GLU A 294 37.15 0.04 -28.48
N ARG A 295 37.90 1.08 -28.46
CA ARG A 295 37.80 2.19 -27.48
C ARG A 295 36.58 3.07 -27.76
N ARG A 296 36.26 3.33 -29.04
CA ARG A 296 35.12 4.17 -29.40
C ARG A 296 33.78 3.57 -29.00
N TYR A 297 33.63 2.25 -29.15
CA TYR A 297 32.39 1.54 -28.90
C TYR A 297 32.41 0.74 -27.59
N GLY A 298 33.47 0.80 -26.81
CA GLY A 298 33.58 0.09 -25.55
C GLY A 298 33.56 -1.43 -25.69
N LEU A 299 34.14 -1.96 -26.76
CA LEU A 299 34.16 -3.41 -26.98
C LEU A 299 35.07 -4.10 -25.95
N ARG A 300 34.83 -5.41 -25.71
CA ARG A 300 35.57 -6.24 -24.75
C ARG A 300 35.51 -5.74 -23.29
N GLY A 301 34.40 -5.08 -22.90
CA GLY A 301 34.17 -4.65 -21.54
C GLY A 301 34.81 -3.30 -21.19
N GLY A 302 35.30 -2.54 -22.17
CA GLY A 302 35.72 -1.16 -22.00
C GLY A 302 34.52 -0.19 -22.00
N GLU A 303 34.74 1.03 -21.45
CA GLU A 303 33.77 2.11 -21.60
C GLU A 303 33.91 2.84 -22.92
N PRO A 304 32.84 3.30 -23.59
CA PRO A 304 32.92 4.07 -24.82
C PRO A 304 33.63 5.42 -24.61
N GLU A 305 34.68 5.67 -25.37
CA GLU A 305 35.46 6.91 -25.28
C GLU A 305 35.11 7.92 -26.36
N THR A 306 35.40 9.21 -26.08
CA THR A 306 35.24 10.28 -27.07
C THR A 306 36.37 10.28 -28.08
N LEU A 307 36.14 10.80 -29.31
CA LEU A 307 37.19 10.92 -30.31
C LEU A 307 38.37 11.79 -29.84
N GLU A 308 38.08 12.73 -28.95
CA GLU A 308 39.12 13.64 -28.37
C GLU A 308 39.99 12.91 -27.36
N ALA A 309 39.40 12.06 -26.51
CA ALA A 309 40.14 11.23 -25.56
C ALA A 309 41.07 10.25 -26.30
N ILE A 310 40.53 9.54 -27.30
CA ILE A 310 41.29 8.60 -28.13
C ILE A 310 42.42 9.31 -28.89
N ALA A 311 42.14 10.51 -29.41
CA ALA A 311 43.16 11.33 -30.14
C ALA A 311 44.29 11.75 -29.23
N ALA A 312 44.00 12.19 -28.00
CA ALA A 312 44.99 12.57 -27.02
C ALA A 312 45.93 11.41 -26.65
N ASP A 313 45.38 10.24 -26.45
CA ASP A 313 46.13 9.04 -26.06
C ASP A 313 46.98 8.46 -27.20
N LEU A 314 46.44 8.45 -28.41
CA LEU A 314 47.17 7.99 -29.62
C LEU A 314 48.09 9.05 -30.20
N GLN A 315 48.18 10.25 -29.63
CA GLN A 315 48.95 11.40 -30.11
C GLN A 315 48.62 11.79 -31.56
N LEU A 316 47.32 11.74 -31.89
CA LEU A 316 46.79 12.08 -33.21
C LEU A 316 45.81 13.27 -33.11
N THR A 317 45.50 13.87 -34.24
CA THR A 317 44.39 14.87 -34.27
C THR A 317 43.04 14.19 -34.25
N ARG A 318 42.01 14.83 -33.65
CA ARG A 318 40.64 14.37 -33.61
C ARG A 318 40.13 13.98 -35.02
N GLU A 319 40.45 14.78 -36.04
CA GLU A 319 40.07 14.53 -37.41
C GLU A 319 40.71 13.27 -37.98
N ARG A 320 41.97 13.00 -37.64
CA ARG A 320 42.66 11.79 -38.05
C ARG A 320 42.05 10.53 -37.43
N VAL A 321 41.64 10.59 -36.16
CA VAL A 321 40.92 9.49 -35.51
C VAL A 321 39.57 9.26 -36.16
N ARG A 322 38.84 10.34 -36.53
CA ARG A 322 37.57 10.23 -37.27
C ARG A 322 37.76 9.55 -38.65
N GLN A 323 38.85 9.89 -39.36
CA GLN A 323 39.17 9.24 -40.64
C GLN A 323 39.45 7.74 -40.45
N ILE A 324 40.27 7.38 -39.44
CA ILE A 324 40.59 5.98 -39.12
C ILE A 324 39.31 5.20 -38.79
N GLN A 325 38.41 5.80 -38.01
CA GLN A 325 37.09 5.21 -37.71
C GLN A 325 36.30 4.98 -38.98
N ALA A 326 36.18 5.95 -39.88
CA ALA A 326 35.43 5.82 -41.14
C ALA A 326 36.01 4.73 -42.06
N GLU A 327 37.35 4.69 -42.16
CA GLU A 327 38.06 3.64 -42.93
C GLU A 327 37.79 2.23 -42.34
N ALA A 328 37.86 2.13 -40.98
CA ALA A 328 37.59 0.89 -40.27
C ALA A 328 36.15 0.38 -40.49
N LEU A 329 35.18 1.26 -40.37
CA LEU A 329 33.76 0.93 -40.61
C LEU A 329 33.50 0.51 -42.05
N THR A 330 34.13 1.17 -43.04
CA THR A 330 34.01 0.80 -44.44
C THR A 330 34.62 -0.60 -44.70
N ARG A 331 35.74 -0.93 -44.04
CA ARG A 331 36.30 -2.29 -44.13
C ARG A 331 35.41 -3.35 -43.50
N LEU A 332 34.86 -3.07 -42.29
CA LEU A 332 33.92 -3.97 -41.63
C LEU A 332 32.70 -4.21 -42.52
N GLN A 333 32.13 -3.16 -43.11
CA GLN A 333 31.02 -3.31 -44.07
C GLN A 333 31.40 -4.19 -45.28
N GLY A 334 32.64 -4.06 -45.77
CA GLY A 334 33.15 -4.92 -46.83
C GLY A 334 33.23 -6.40 -46.43
N ILE A 335 33.67 -6.69 -45.21
CA ILE A 335 33.73 -8.06 -44.65
C ILE A 335 32.32 -8.65 -44.52
N VAL A 336 31.36 -7.90 -43.99
CA VAL A 336 29.96 -8.34 -43.82
C VAL A 336 29.32 -8.63 -45.16
N ARG A 337 29.46 -7.73 -46.16
CA ARG A 337 28.91 -7.94 -47.52
C ARG A 337 29.56 -9.12 -48.23
N GLY A 338 30.87 -9.33 -48.06
CA GLY A 338 31.57 -10.47 -48.64
C GLY A 338 31.14 -11.84 -48.11
N ARG A 339 30.46 -11.87 -46.97
CA ARG A 339 29.90 -13.09 -46.35
C ARG A 339 28.41 -13.28 -46.62
N HIS A 340 27.79 -12.44 -47.46
CA HIS A 340 26.35 -12.46 -47.80
C HIS A 340 25.42 -12.35 -46.60
N LEU A 341 25.87 -11.73 -45.49
CA LEU A 341 25.04 -11.49 -44.31
C LEU A 341 24.23 -10.21 -44.53
N THR A 342 22.91 -10.32 -44.35
CA THR A 342 22.00 -9.19 -44.37
C THR A 342 21.81 -8.67 -42.94
N PRO A 343 21.42 -7.38 -42.72
CA PRO A 343 21.10 -6.90 -41.41
C PRO A 343 20.07 -7.75 -40.68
N ASP A 344 19.06 -8.29 -41.41
CA ASP A 344 18.00 -9.14 -40.87
C ASP A 344 18.49 -10.55 -40.46
N SER A 345 19.69 -10.95 -40.88
CA SER A 345 20.31 -12.22 -40.47
C SER A 345 21.22 -12.11 -39.24
N LEU A 346 21.44 -10.89 -38.76
CA LEU A 346 22.29 -10.57 -37.58
C LEU A 346 21.49 -10.06 -36.39
N LEU A 347 20.22 -9.73 -36.61
CA LEU A 347 19.24 -9.32 -35.59
C LEU A 347 18.25 -10.47 -35.36
#